data_d85cbd66cbeaa168e3e33dac3df9e3a8
#
_entry.id   d85cbd66cbeaa168e3e33dac3df9e3a8
#
_cell.length_a   1.000
_cell.length_b   1.000
_cell.length_c   1.000
_cell.angle_alpha   90.00
_cell.angle_beta   90.00
_cell.angle_gamma   90.00
#
_symmetry.space_group_name_H-M   'P 1'
#
loop_
_entity.id
_entity.type
_entity.pdbx_description
1 polymer ?
#
loop_
_entity_poly.entity_id
_entity_poly.type
_entity_poly.pdbx_seq_one_letter_code
_entity_poly.pdbx_strand_id
1 'polypeptide(L)'
;CRLYPDFPWLYLQTDCRNAEFVPAPDWYYNFEYAREIERGYEGHEDLLTTGYFELPFRRGRSVVFSVSVEEIADPSTLGVMFAEALAARSLKVDFLSCLRHSARQFVVRRRDGRAEVLAGYPWYGQIGRQTLVALPGIALEQGRTEDCLDVLDTVVRERRDGMFTGSFSAAEAADAPLWFFWVLQRLQRTLGEEEIWKRYGTVMKELLAAYRRGVGGVAVHDNGLVWASAPDKALTWMNAVADGVPVVSRDGYPVEINALWYNAVC
;
A
#
# COMPACT_ATOMS: atom_id res chain seq x y z
N CYS A 1 19.06 16.29 12.16
CA CYS A 1 18.30 17.52 11.90
C CYS A 1 16.79 17.29 12.04
N ARG A 2 16.00 18.33 12.04
CA ARG A 2 14.55 18.31 12.05
C ARG A 2 14.05 19.41 11.13
N LEU A 3 13.27 19.04 10.11
CA LEU A 3 12.86 19.99 9.07
C LEU A 3 11.72 20.91 9.54
N TYR A 4 10.75 20.35 10.29
CA TYR A 4 9.61 21.10 10.85
C TYR A 4 9.35 20.68 12.30
N PRO A 5 8.74 21.52 13.14
CA PRO A 5 8.52 21.24 14.57
C PRO A 5 7.81 19.91 14.85
N ASP A 6 6.85 19.52 14.02
CA ASP A 6 6.04 18.32 14.21
C ASP A 6 6.56 17.09 13.46
N PHE A 7 7.67 17.24 12.72
CA PHE A 7 8.28 16.13 12.00
C PHE A 7 9.22 15.33 12.92
N PRO A 8 9.46 14.04 12.62
CA PRO A 8 10.46 13.25 13.32
C PRO A 8 11.87 13.84 13.09
N TRP A 9 12.78 13.51 13.98
CA TRP A 9 14.20 13.75 13.77
C TRP A 9 14.71 12.95 12.59
N LEU A 10 15.53 13.58 11.77
CA LEU A 10 16.26 12.95 10.68
C LEU A 10 17.72 12.76 11.11
N TYR A 11 18.13 11.52 11.23
CA TYR A 11 19.49 11.12 11.59
C TYR A 11 20.30 10.87 10.32
N LEU A 12 21.41 11.57 10.21
CA LEU A 12 22.38 11.42 9.12
C LEU A 12 23.62 10.80 9.74
N GLN A 13 23.95 9.57 9.41
CA GLN A 13 24.99 8.79 10.05
C GLN A 13 25.88 8.10 9.01
N THR A 14 27.15 7.80 9.37
CA THR A 14 28.08 7.07 8.50
C THR A 14 28.93 6.10 9.31
N ASP A 15 29.37 5.00 8.70
CA ASP A 15 30.28 4.03 9.27
C ASP A 15 31.74 4.52 9.34
N CYS A 16 32.04 5.68 8.78
CA CYS A 16 33.37 6.28 8.80
C CYS A 16 33.65 6.93 10.16
N ARG A 17 34.51 6.33 10.98
CA ARG A 17 34.84 6.83 12.32
C ARG A 17 35.45 8.23 12.37
N ASN A 18 36.10 8.64 11.28
CA ASN A 18 36.78 9.95 11.19
C ASN A 18 36.01 10.91 10.29
N ALA A 19 34.72 10.68 10.09
CA ALA A 19 33.85 11.62 9.41
C ALA A 19 33.48 12.74 10.37
N GLU A 20 33.57 13.96 9.91
CA GLU A 20 33.11 15.16 10.61
C GLU A 20 31.92 15.76 9.88
N PHE A 21 30.87 16.09 10.61
CA PHE A 21 29.75 16.84 10.05
C PHE A 21 30.01 18.33 10.23
N VAL A 22 30.11 19.07 9.12
CA VAL A 22 30.28 20.53 9.11
C VAL A 22 28.92 21.18 8.92
N PRO A 23 28.36 21.84 9.95
CA PRO A 23 27.12 22.58 9.81
C PRO A 23 27.33 23.80 8.87
N ALA A 24 26.64 23.76 7.74
CA ALA A 24 26.66 24.86 6.76
C ALA A 24 25.26 24.98 6.14
N PRO A 25 24.27 25.45 6.94
CA PRO A 25 22.91 25.59 6.43
C PRO A 25 22.84 26.63 5.33
N ASP A 26 22.28 26.26 4.20
CA ASP A 26 22.09 27.14 3.05
C ASP A 26 20.85 26.73 2.25
N TRP A 27 20.28 27.70 1.52
CA TRP A 27 19.12 27.49 0.67
C TRP A 27 19.50 27.55 -0.80
N TYR A 28 19.07 26.52 -1.55
CA TYR A 28 19.09 26.50 -3.00
C TYR A 28 17.70 26.83 -3.49
N TYR A 29 17.50 28.02 -4.03
CA TYR A 29 16.19 28.49 -4.45
C TYR A 29 15.87 28.11 -5.89
N ASN A 30 14.57 27.91 -6.14
CA ASN A 30 14.01 27.71 -7.47
C ASN A 30 14.67 26.55 -8.25
N PHE A 31 14.84 25.42 -7.58
CA PHE A 31 15.29 24.19 -8.22
C PHE A 31 14.26 23.74 -9.22
N GLU A 32 14.65 23.48 -10.49
CA GLU A 32 13.74 23.13 -11.57
C GLU A 32 13.78 21.62 -11.90
N TYR A 33 12.62 21.01 -11.96
CA TYR A 33 12.40 19.63 -12.39
C TYR A 33 11.70 19.59 -13.75
N ALA A 34 12.45 19.68 -14.83
CA ALA A 34 11.91 19.76 -16.19
C ALA A 34 10.92 18.64 -16.53
N ARG A 35 11.15 17.42 -16.03
CA ARG A 35 10.24 16.29 -16.30
C ARG A 35 8.90 16.38 -15.56
N GLU A 36 8.83 17.02 -14.42
CA GLU A 36 7.56 17.26 -13.73
C GLU A 36 6.77 18.36 -14.45
N ILE A 37 7.46 19.39 -14.95
CA ILE A 37 6.86 20.43 -15.77
C ILE A 37 6.27 19.84 -17.06
N GLU A 38 7.02 18.96 -17.77
CA GLU A 38 6.54 18.26 -18.97
C GLU A 38 5.25 17.44 -18.70
N ARG A 39 5.06 16.96 -17.48
CA ARG A 39 3.87 16.21 -17.05
C ARG A 39 2.72 17.07 -16.59
N GLY A 40 2.90 18.41 -16.54
CA GLY A 40 1.90 19.35 -16.08
C GLY A 40 1.81 19.47 -14.54
N TYR A 41 2.84 19.02 -13.82
CA TYR A 41 2.96 19.20 -12.36
C TYR A 41 3.80 20.42 -12.02
N GLU A 42 3.70 20.88 -10.77
CA GLU A 42 4.62 21.87 -10.26
C GLU A 42 6.04 21.29 -10.24
N GLY A 43 6.96 22.00 -10.87
CA GLY A 43 8.32 21.51 -11.06
C GLY A 43 9.39 22.42 -10.47
N HIS A 44 9.04 23.26 -9.49
CA HIS A 44 10.01 24.12 -8.80
C HIS A 44 9.90 23.90 -7.29
N GLU A 45 11.04 23.88 -6.61
CA GLU A 45 11.09 23.89 -5.15
C GLU A 45 12.35 24.55 -4.61
N ASP A 46 12.29 24.94 -3.34
CA ASP A 46 13.45 25.43 -2.60
C ASP A 46 14.00 24.30 -1.72
N LEU A 47 15.31 24.07 -1.82
CA LEU A 47 15.99 22.98 -1.11
C LEU A 47 16.90 23.52 -0.02
N LEU A 48 16.72 23.05 1.22
CA LEU A 48 17.60 23.34 2.35
C LEU A 48 18.70 22.29 2.44
N THR A 49 19.97 22.70 2.42
CA THR A 49 21.07 21.89 2.94
C THR A 49 21.33 22.21 4.40
N THR A 50 21.61 21.21 5.22
CA THR A 50 21.92 21.40 6.65
C THR A 50 23.44 21.45 6.91
N GLY A 51 24.23 21.05 5.92
CA GLY A 51 25.68 20.94 6.00
C GLY A 51 26.20 19.78 5.15
N TYR A 52 27.43 19.43 5.37
CA TYR A 52 28.10 18.35 4.64
C TYR A 52 29.02 17.51 5.57
N PHE A 53 29.36 16.31 5.12
CA PHE A 53 30.33 15.48 5.80
C PHE A 53 31.70 15.62 5.17
N GLU A 54 32.71 15.89 5.98
CA GLU A 54 34.12 15.72 5.63
C GLU A 54 34.60 14.36 6.12
N LEU A 55 35.18 13.56 5.24
CA LEU A 55 35.68 12.24 5.60
C LEU A 55 36.94 11.86 4.81
N PRO A 56 37.87 11.10 5.43
CA PRO A 56 39.03 10.60 4.74
C PRO A 56 38.64 9.47 3.78
N PHE A 57 38.73 9.74 2.49
CA PHE A 57 38.44 8.74 1.46
C PHE A 57 39.69 8.13 0.89
N ARG A 58 39.76 6.79 0.82
CA ARG A 58 40.87 6.05 0.23
C ARG A 58 40.39 5.19 -0.92
N ARG A 59 41.18 5.07 -1.97
CA ARG A 59 40.87 4.20 -3.12
C ARG A 59 40.61 2.76 -2.66
N GLY A 60 39.51 2.16 -3.14
CA GLY A 60 39.12 0.78 -2.81
C GLY A 60 38.37 0.65 -1.49
N ARG A 61 38.06 1.74 -0.80
CA ARG A 61 37.24 1.73 0.42
C ARG A 61 35.84 2.25 0.13
N SER A 62 34.84 1.53 0.62
CA SER A 62 33.44 1.98 0.60
C SER A 62 33.11 2.66 1.92
N VAL A 63 32.26 3.67 1.88
CA VAL A 63 31.68 4.34 3.03
C VAL A 63 30.15 4.23 2.91
N VAL A 64 29.51 3.85 4.00
CA VAL A 64 28.05 3.72 4.06
C VAL A 64 27.46 4.91 4.80
N PHE A 65 26.50 5.57 4.17
CA PHE A 65 25.68 6.60 4.80
C PHE A 65 24.27 6.05 5.08
N SER A 66 23.74 6.42 6.23
CA SER A 66 22.34 6.20 6.60
C SER A 66 21.61 7.51 6.77
N VAL A 67 20.41 7.56 6.24
CA VAL A 67 19.43 8.61 6.49
C VAL A 67 18.19 7.92 7.05
N SER A 68 17.86 8.21 8.30
CA SER A 68 16.80 7.49 9.02
C SER A 68 16.04 8.43 9.96
N VAL A 69 14.81 8.07 10.27
CA VAL A 69 14.02 8.70 11.35
C VAL A 69 14.28 8.03 12.71
N GLU A 70 15.11 7.00 12.75
CA GLU A 70 15.57 6.33 13.96
C GLU A 70 17.08 6.41 14.05
N GLU A 71 17.60 6.71 15.24
CA GLU A 71 19.03 6.77 15.49
C GLU A 71 19.62 5.36 15.54
N ILE A 72 20.70 5.13 14.80
CA ILE A 72 21.46 3.89 14.87
C ILE A 72 22.50 4.09 15.99
N ALA A 73 22.34 3.33 17.08
CA ALA A 73 23.16 3.47 18.28
C ALA A 73 24.65 3.23 18.04
N ASP A 74 24.97 2.29 17.14
CA ASP A 74 26.35 2.03 16.71
C ASP A 74 26.48 2.15 15.18
N PRO A 75 26.92 3.31 14.64
CA PRO A 75 27.08 3.51 13.21
C PRO A 75 28.11 2.58 12.57
N SER A 76 28.99 1.93 13.32
CA SER A 76 29.93 0.95 12.76
C SER A 76 29.24 -0.30 12.20
N THR A 77 27.98 -0.55 12.57
CA THR A 77 27.16 -1.65 12.06
C THR A 77 26.55 -1.36 10.67
N LEU A 78 26.60 -0.13 10.20
CA LEU A 78 26.01 0.28 8.92
C LEU A 78 26.52 -0.52 7.73
N GLY A 79 27.80 -0.88 7.72
CA GLY A 79 28.38 -1.72 6.67
C GLY A 79 27.73 -3.11 6.61
N VAL A 80 27.46 -3.71 7.78
CA VAL A 80 26.78 -5.01 7.88
C VAL A 80 25.32 -4.87 7.46
N MET A 81 24.61 -3.86 7.98
CA MET A 81 23.21 -3.59 7.63
C MET A 81 23.03 -3.37 6.11
N PHE A 82 23.96 -2.64 5.49
CA PHE A 82 23.96 -2.43 4.05
C PHE A 82 24.18 -3.74 3.28
N ALA A 83 25.14 -4.58 3.71
CA ALA A 83 25.40 -5.87 3.09
C ALA A 83 24.19 -6.82 3.19
N GLU A 84 23.53 -6.86 4.35
CA GLU A 84 22.30 -7.63 4.56
C GLU A 84 21.16 -7.11 3.67
N ALA A 85 20.95 -5.79 3.63
CA ALA A 85 19.95 -5.18 2.77
C ALA A 85 20.22 -5.45 1.28
N LEU A 86 21.49 -5.46 0.88
CA LEU A 86 21.89 -5.79 -0.50
C LEU A 86 21.65 -7.26 -0.81
N ALA A 87 21.99 -8.17 0.12
CA ALA A 87 21.77 -9.61 -0.04
C ALA A 87 20.28 -9.98 -0.09
N ALA A 88 19.44 -9.24 0.65
CA ALA A 88 17.99 -9.41 0.63
C ALA A 88 17.33 -8.93 -0.68
N ARG A 89 18.03 -8.13 -1.49
CA ARG A 89 17.51 -7.66 -2.78
C ARG A 89 17.43 -8.78 -3.80
N SER A 90 16.28 -8.90 -4.48
CA SER A 90 16.14 -9.79 -5.62
C SER A 90 17.04 -9.31 -6.77
N LEU A 91 17.76 -10.25 -7.41
CA LEU A 91 18.51 -9.94 -8.63
C LEU A 91 17.56 -9.49 -9.73
N LYS A 92 17.90 -8.42 -10.44
CA LYS A 92 17.16 -7.87 -11.58
C LYS A 92 17.87 -8.22 -12.87
N VAL A 93 17.85 -9.50 -13.22
CA VAL A 93 18.60 -10.03 -14.38
C VAL A 93 17.73 -10.16 -15.64
N ASP A 94 16.39 -10.18 -15.49
CA ASP A 94 15.43 -10.29 -16.56
C ASP A 94 14.13 -9.53 -16.21
N PHE A 95 13.20 -9.47 -17.16
CA PHE A 95 11.91 -8.80 -16.98
C PHE A 95 11.12 -9.34 -15.78
N LEU A 96 11.07 -10.66 -15.63
CA LEU A 96 10.29 -11.30 -14.56
C LEU A 96 10.88 -11.00 -13.18
N SER A 97 12.19 -11.05 -13.03
CA SER A 97 12.87 -10.70 -11.78
C SER A 97 12.72 -9.22 -11.43
N CYS A 98 12.73 -8.31 -12.43
CA CYS A 98 12.41 -6.90 -12.25
C CYS A 98 10.97 -6.70 -11.79
N LEU A 99 10.01 -7.40 -12.41
CA LEU A 99 8.59 -7.33 -12.05
C LEU A 99 8.35 -7.83 -10.61
N ARG A 100 8.93 -8.97 -10.24
CA ARG A 100 8.88 -9.51 -8.88
C ARG A 100 9.47 -8.55 -7.84
N HIS A 101 10.60 -7.94 -8.15
CA HIS A 101 11.21 -6.94 -7.28
C HIS A 101 10.29 -5.72 -7.10
N SER A 102 9.72 -5.20 -8.18
CA SER A 102 8.79 -4.06 -8.12
C SER A 102 7.54 -4.39 -7.31
N ALA A 103 6.96 -5.57 -7.52
CA ALA A 103 5.77 -6.00 -6.78
C ALA A 103 5.98 -6.05 -5.25
N ARG A 104 7.19 -6.45 -4.80
CA ARG A 104 7.51 -6.49 -3.36
C ARG A 104 7.48 -5.12 -2.69
N GLN A 105 7.73 -4.04 -3.44
CA GLN A 105 7.77 -2.69 -2.89
C GLN A 105 6.39 -2.17 -2.48
N PHE A 106 5.31 -2.75 -3.02
CA PHE A 106 3.95 -2.33 -2.69
C PHE A 106 3.42 -2.90 -1.38
N VAL A 107 4.00 -3.98 -0.87
CA VAL A 107 3.66 -4.52 0.46
C VAL A 107 4.56 -3.89 1.50
N VAL A 108 3.97 -3.08 2.36
CA VAL A 108 4.68 -2.35 3.42
C VAL A 108 4.22 -2.81 4.79
N ARG A 109 5.12 -2.73 5.78
CA ARG A 109 4.80 -3.00 7.18
C ARG A 109 4.83 -1.71 7.98
N ARG A 110 3.75 -1.45 8.70
CA ARG A 110 3.67 -0.34 9.64
C ARG A 110 4.48 -0.64 10.92
N ARG A 111 4.75 0.40 11.69
CA ARG A 111 5.45 0.27 13.00
C ARG A 111 4.72 -0.64 13.98
N ASP A 112 3.40 -0.74 13.89
CA ASP A 112 2.55 -1.62 14.70
C ASP A 112 2.49 -3.07 14.20
N GLY A 113 3.30 -3.41 13.18
CA GLY A 113 3.40 -4.74 12.57
C GLY A 113 2.32 -5.05 11.53
N ARG A 114 1.35 -4.17 11.28
CA ARG A 114 0.33 -4.36 10.25
C ARG A 114 0.94 -4.32 8.86
N ALA A 115 0.50 -5.21 7.99
CA ALA A 115 0.89 -5.22 6.59
C ALA A 115 -0.19 -4.54 5.73
N GLU A 116 0.24 -3.70 4.80
CA GLU A 116 -0.63 -2.96 3.89
C GLU A 116 -0.08 -3.00 2.47
N VAL A 117 -0.96 -2.79 1.49
CA VAL A 117 -0.59 -2.60 0.09
C VAL A 117 -0.79 -1.14 -0.27
N LEU A 118 0.27 -0.49 -0.74
CA LEU A 118 0.18 0.86 -1.28
C LEU A 118 -0.33 0.81 -2.73
N ALA A 119 -1.31 1.64 -3.04
CA ALA A 119 -1.89 1.68 -4.39
C ALA A 119 -0.95 2.32 -5.42
N GLY A 120 -0.07 3.21 -5.00
CA GLY A 120 0.91 3.82 -5.88
C GLY A 120 1.83 4.83 -5.19
N TYR A 121 3.12 4.72 -5.43
CA TYR A 121 4.11 5.66 -4.93
C TYR A 121 4.16 6.94 -5.76
N PRO A 122 4.41 8.09 -5.15
CA PRO A 122 4.37 8.40 -3.71
C PRO A 122 3.00 8.93 -3.24
N TRP A 123 2.01 9.04 -4.13
CA TRP A 123 0.79 9.82 -3.91
C TRP A 123 -0.37 9.04 -3.28
N TYR A 124 -0.40 7.72 -3.45
CA TYR A 124 -1.54 6.91 -3.03
C TYR A 124 -1.16 5.99 -1.88
N GLY A 125 -1.93 6.07 -0.81
CA GLY A 125 -1.87 5.14 0.30
C GLY A 125 -2.60 3.83 -0.01
N GLN A 126 -3.20 3.24 1.01
CA GLN A 126 -4.01 2.04 0.88
C GLN A 126 -5.37 2.37 0.24
N ILE A 127 -5.74 1.65 -0.81
CA ILE A 127 -7.05 1.71 -1.46
C ILE A 127 -7.61 0.29 -1.52
N GLY A 128 -8.78 0.07 -0.92
CA GLY A 128 -9.34 -1.26 -0.65
C GLY A 128 -9.48 -2.15 -1.89
N ARG A 129 -10.13 -1.64 -2.95
CA ARG A 129 -10.28 -2.37 -4.22
C ARG A 129 -8.92 -2.74 -4.81
N GLN A 130 -8.02 -1.77 -4.94
CA GLN A 130 -6.69 -2.00 -5.53
C GLN A 130 -5.88 -3.00 -4.72
N THR A 131 -5.94 -2.91 -3.39
CA THR A 131 -5.29 -3.88 -2.50
C THR A 131 -5.76 -5.29 -2.79
N LEU A 132 -7.07 -5.55 -2.75
CA LEU A 132 -7.61 -6.90 -2.88
C LEU A 132 -7.47 -7.46 -4.31
N VAL A 133 -7.59 -6.62 -5.34
CA VAL A 133 -7.37 -7.03 -6.74
C VAL A 133 -5.91 -7.38 -6.99
N ALA A 134 -4.97 -6.59 -6.45
CA ALA A 134 -3.55 -6.80 -6.70
C ALA A 134 -2.92 -7.90 -5.83
N LEU A 135 -3.47 -8.16 -4.64
CA LEU A 135 -2.86 -9.01 -3.61
C LEU A 135 -2.46 -10.42 -4.10
N PRO A 136 -3.26 -11.15 -4.87
CA PRO A 136 -2.83 -12.43 -5.41
C PRO A 136 -1.58 -12.34 -6.28
N GLY A 137 -1.52 -11.36 -7.18
CA GLY A 137 -0.38 -11.18 -8.09
C GLY A 137 0.89 -10.73 -7.38
N ILE A 138 0.78 -9.81 -6.43
CA ILE A 138 1.94 -9.24 -5.73
C ILE A 138 2.44 -10.09 -4.56
N ALA A 139 1.64 -11.07 -4.10
CA ALA A 139 1.99 -11.96 -3.00
C ALA A 139 1.91 -13.44 -3.38
N LEU A 140 0.72 -13.99 -3.70
CA LEU A 140 0.54 -15.43 -3.87
C LEU A 140 1.32 -16.00 -5.06
N GLU A 141 1.27 -15.35 -6.22
CA GLU A 141 2.01 -15.79 -7.41
C GLU A 141 3.54 -15.70 -7.24
N GLN A 142 4.00 -15.08 -6.17
CA GLN A 142 5.41 -15.00 -5.79
C GLN A 142 5.79 -15.96 -4.65
N GLY A 143 4.87 -16.82 -4.21
CA GLY A 143 5.06 -17.72 -3.08
C GLY A 143 5.11 -17.03 -1.72
N ARG A 144 4.66 -15.76 -1.63
CA ARG A 144 4.67 -14.95 -0.40
C ARG A 144 3.31 -15.04 0.31
N THR A 145 2.93 -16.27 0.67
CA THR A 145 1.63 -16.56 1.29
C THR A 145 1.45 -15.81 2.60
N GLU A 146 2.50 -15.70 3.42
CA GLU A 146 2.44 -14.98 4.70
C GLU A 146 2.14 -13.49 4.52
N ASP A 147 2.72 -12.83 3.53
CA ASP A 147 2.39 -11.44 3.27
C ASP A 147 0.92 -11.25 2.86
N CYS A 148 0.38 -12.21 2.09
CA CYS A 148 -1.05 -12.20 1.75
C CYS A 148 -1.91 -12.33 3.00
N LEU A 149 -1.58 -13.26 3.90
CA LEU A 149 -2.30 -13.46 5.15
C LEU A 149 -2.21 -12.24 6.06
N ASP A 150 -1.04 -11.64 6.22
CA ASP A 150 -0.82 -10.46 7.05
C ASP A 150 -1.66 -9.26 6.57
N VAL A 151 -1.75 -9.07 5.23
CA VAL A 151 -2.60 -8.02 4.65
C VAL A 151 -4.08 -8.32 4.89
N LEU A 152 -4.54 -9.55 4.64
CA LEU A 152 -5.92 -9.95 4.90
C LEU A 152 -6.29 -9.81 6.38
N ASP A 153 -5.40 -10.20 7.28
CA ASP A 153 -5.63 -10.07 8.73
C ASP A 153 -5.71 -8.60 9.15
N THR A 154 -4.94 -7.70 8.50
CA THR A 154 -5.07 -6.25 8.71
C THR A 154 -6.47 -5.79 8.29
N VAL A 155 -6.94 -6.17 7.10
CA VAL A 155 -8.28 -5.83 6.59
C VAL A 155 -9.39 -6.36 7.53
N VAL A 156 -9.24 -7.59 7.98
CA VAL A 156 -10.22 -8.24 8.87
C VAL A 156 -10.29 -7.58 10.26
N ARG A 157 -9.18 -7.10 10.80
CA ARG A 157 -9.13 -6.39 12.10
C ARG A 157 -9.88 -5.06 12.06
N GLU A 158 -9.94 -4.41 10.92
CA GLU A 158 -10.62 -3.12 10.73
C GLU A 158 -12.12 -3.29 10.39
N ARG A 159 -12.78 -4.31 10.95
CA ARG A 159 -14.20 -4.62 10.72
C ARG A 159 -15.08 -4.04 11.83
N ARG A 160 -16.23 -3.49 11.44
CA ARG A 160 -17.29 -3.05 12.37
C ARG A 160 -18.65 -3.52 11.85
N ASP A 161 -19.49 -4.00 12.75
CA ASP A 161 -20.87 -4.44 12.46
C ASP A 161 -20.97 -5.45 11.29
N GLY A 162 -19.95 -6.33 11.19
CA GLY A 162 -19.87 -7.34 10.14
C GLY A 162 -19.48 -6.83 8.77
N MET A 163 -18.97 -5.59 8.65
CA MET A 163 -18.49 -5.00 7.39
C MET A 163 -17.09 -4.40 7.57
N PHE A 164 -16.32 -4.41 6.50
CA PHE A 164 -15.05 -3.69 6.45
C PHE A 164 -15.26 -2.18 6.55
N THR A 165 -14.28 -1.47 7.07
CA THR A 165 -14.29 -0.02 7.24
C THR A 165 -13.32 0.68 6.28
N GLY A 166 -13.38 2.01 6.24
CA GLY A 166 -12.50 2.81 5.39
C GLY A 166 -12.62 2.45 3.90
N SER A 167 -11.53 2.43 3.20
CA SER A 167 -11.48 2.16 1.76
C SER A 167 -11.90 0.74 1.35
N PHE A 168 -12.07 -0.17 2.29
CA PHE A 168 -12.57 -1.53 2.08
C PHE A 168 -14.10 -1.63 2.27
N SER A 169 -14.74 -0.58 2.76
CA SER A 169 -16.17 -0.54 3.00
C SER A 169 -16.98 -0.56 1.70
N ALA A 170 -18.13 -1.26 1.71
CA ALA A 170 -19.08 -1.18 0.61
C ALA A 170 -19.68 0.23 0.43
N ALA A 171 -19.64 1.07 1.46
CA ALA A 171 -20.06 2.47 1.40
C ALA A 171 -19.07 3.37 0.61
N GLU A 172 -17.84 2.91 0.38
CA GLU A 172 -16.84 3.61 -0.44
C GLU A 172 -16.66 2.93 -1.80
N ALA A 173 -16.78 1.59 -1.84
CA ALA A 173 -16.67 0.80 -3.06
C ALA A 173 -17.50 -0.48 -2.93
N ALA A 174 -18.60 -0.57 -3.64
CA ALA A 174 -19.54 -1.68 -3.53
C ALA A 174 -18.94 -3.06 -3.84
N ASP A 175 -17.87 -3.12 -4.58
CA ASP A 175 -17.15 -4.34 -4.95
C ASP A 175 -15.99 -4.69 -4.00
N ALA A 176 -15.47 -3.75 -3.23
CA ALA A 176 -14.27 -3.97 -2.42
C ALA A 176 -14.40 -5.18 -1.46
N PRO A 177 -15.49 -5.32 -0.65
CA PRO A 177 -15.64 -6.51 0.18
C PRO A 177 -15.81 -7.80 -0.61
N LEU A 178 -16.30 -7.76 -1.84
CA LEU A 178 -16.50 -8.94 -2.68
C LEU A 178 -15.18 -9.44 -3.28
N TRP A 179 -14.22 -8.57 -3.53
CA TRP A 179 -12.87 -8.95 -3.93
C TRP A 179 -12.14 -9.75 -2.85
N PHE A 180 -12.53 -9.62 -1.58
CA PHE A 180 -12.01 -10.46 -0.50
C PHE A 180 -12.28 -11.93 -0.75
N PHE A 181 -13.49 -12.30 -1.16
CA PHE A 181 -13.83 -13.70 -1.51
C PHE A 181 -12.96 -14.23 -2.65
N TRP A 182 -12.71 -13.40 -3.66
CA TRP A 182 -11.84 -13.78 -4.76
C TRP A 182 -10.40 -14.05 -4.31
N VAL A 183 -9.86 -13.23 -3.40
CA VAL A 183 -8.54 -13.49 -2.80
C VAL A 183 -8.54 -14.80 -2.03
N LEU A 184 -9.58 -15.07 -1.24
CA LEU A 184 -9.69 -16.32 -0.48
C LEU A 184 -9.72 -17.56 -1.39
N GLN A 185 -10.42 -17.51 -2.51
CA GLN A 185 -10.44 -18.58 -3.50
C GLN A 185 -9.05 -18.84 -4.11
N ARG A 186 -8.27 -17.78 -4.32
CA ARG A 186 -6.87 -17.94 -4.77
C ARG A 186 -6.00 -18.54 -3.68
N LEU A 187 -6.14 -18.07 -2.46
CA LEU A 187 -5.39 -18.52 -1.28
C LEU A 187 -5.73 -19.98 -0.91
N GLN A 188 -6.99 -20.41 -1.11
CA GLN A 188 -7.45 -21.77 -0.90
C GLN A 188 -6.63 -22.81 -1.67
N ARG A 189 -6.13 -22.47 -2.86
CA ARG A 189 -5.30 -23.38 -3.66
C ARG A 189 -3.96 -23.71 -2.97
N THR A 190 -3.51 -22.87 -2.07
CA THR A 190 -2.25 -23.03 -1.32
C THR A 190 -2.49 -23.64 0.07
N LEU A 191 -3.53 -23.18 0.78
CA LEU A 191 -3.77 -23.55 2.17
C LEU A 191 -4.84 -24.65 2.37
N GLY A 192 -5.67 -24.88 1.34
CA GLY A 192 -6.83 -25.77 1.44
C GLY A 192 -8.08 -25.06 1.98
N GLU A 193 -9.24 -25.67 1.71
CA GLU A 193 -10.55 -25.11 2.06
C GLU A 193 -10.77 -25.03 3.58
N GLU A 194 -10.39 -26.07 4.30
CA GLU A 194 -10.59 -26.16 5.74
C GLU A 194 -9.89 -25.02 6.50
N GLU A 195 -8.63 -24.71 6.13
CA GLU A 195 -7.88 -23.64 6.77
C GLU A 195 -8.47 -22.25 6.44
N ILE A 196 -8.90 -22.03 5.21
CA ILE A 196 -9.58 -20.79 4.81
C ILE A 196 -10.88 -20.61 5.59
N TRP A 197 -11.68 -21.66 5.69
CA TRP A 197 -12.94 -21.61 6.42
C TRP A 197 -12.75 -21.37 7.92
N LYS A 198 -11.79 -22.05 8.52
CA LYS A 198 -11.42 -21.86 9.93
C LYS A 198 -11.01 -20.41 10.21
N ARG A 199 -10.21 -19.81 9.33
CA ARG A 199 -9.65 -18.46 9.55
C ARG A 199 -10.64 -17.34 9.20
N TYR A 200 -11.37 -17.48 8.11
CA TYR A 200 -12.18 -16.40 7.55
C TYR A 200 -13.67 -16.69 7.44
N GLY A 201 -14.15 -17.90 7.74
CA GLY A 201 -15.54 -18.29 7.54
C GLY A 201 -16.56 -17.43 8.29
N THR A 202 -16.24 -16.96 9.49
CA THR A 202 -17.07 -16.00 10.23
C THR A 202 -17.19 -14.67 9.48
N VAL A 203 -16.05 -14.14 9.01
CA VAL A 203 -16.00 -12.89 8.24
C VAL A 203 -16.81 -13.00 6.95
N MET A 204 -16.67 -14.12 6.23
CA MET A 204 -17.43 -14.39 5.00
C MET A 204 -18.94 -14.34 5.26
N LYS A 205 -19.42 -15.02 6.31
CA LYS A 205 -20.84 -15.00 6.69
C LYS A 205 -21.34 -13.60 7.06
N GLU A 206 -20.57 -12.86 7.81
CA GLU A 206 -20.91 -11.49 8.23
C GLU A 206 -21.01 -10.53 7.04
N LEU A 207 -20.07 -10.60 6.09
CA LEU A 207 -20.09 -9.79 4.88
C LEU A 207 -21.31 -10.10 4.02
N LEU A 208 -21.63 -11.40 3.78
CA LEU A 208 -22.82 -11.79 3.02
C LEU A 208 -24.12 -11.34 3.71
N ALA A 209 -24.18 -11.45 5.04
CA ALA A 209 -25.32 -10.95 5.81
C ALA A 209 -25.46 -9.44 5.73
N ALA A 210 -24.36 -8.69 5.73
CA ALA A 210 -24.37 -7.23 5.60
C ALA A 210 -24.91 -6.77 4.23
N TYR A 211 -24.51 -7.43 3.13
CA TYR A 211 -25.07 -7.12 1.80
C TYR A 211 -26.58 -7.41 1.74
N ARG A 212 -27.05 -8.51 2.38
CA ARG A 212 -28.47 -8.84 2.45
C ARG A 212 -29.29 -7.85 3.29
N ARG A 213 -28.73 -7.33 4.37
CA ARG A 213 -29.39 -6.29 5.19
C ARG A 213 -29.42 -4.92 4.52
N GLY A 214 -28.51 -4.68 3.60
CA GLY A 214 -28.21 -3.36 3.06
C GLY A 214 -27.16 -2.61 3.89
N VAL A 215 -26.18 -2.02 3.22
CA VAL A 215 -25.11 -1.25 3.84
C VAL A 215 -24.57 -0.21 2.85
N GLY A 216 -24.47 1.06 3.28
CA GLY A 216 -23.77 2.11 2.53
C GLY A 216 -24.29 2.35 1.10
N GLY A 217 -25.57 2.15 0.85
CA GLY A 217 -26.15 2.28 -0.50
C GLY A 217 -26.07 1.01 -1.33
N VAL A 218 -25.66 -0.11 -0.74
CA VAL A 218 -25.56 -1.43 -1.39
C VAL A 218 -26.51 -2.40 -0.70
N ALA A 219 -27.34 -3.12 -1.45
CA ALA A 219 -28.24 -4.13 -0.90
C ALA A 219 -28.56 -5.23 -1.90
N VAL A 220 -28.80 -6.45 -1.41
CA VAL A 220 -29.37 -7.53 -2.20
C VAL A 220 -30.90 -7.39 -2.24
N HIS A 221 -31.47 -7.31 -3.43
CA HIS A 221 -32.92 -7.27 -3.63
C HIS A 221 -33.54 -8.67 -3.76
N ASP A 222 -34.86 -8.74 -3.78
CA ASP A 222 -35.63 -9.99 -3.85
C ASP A 222 -35.31 -10.85 -5.10
N ASN A 223 -34.83 -10.21 -6.17
CA ASN A 223 -34.34 -10.92 -7.36
C ASN A 223 -32.97 -11.59 -7.19
N GLY A 224 -32.38 -11.49 -5.99
CA GLY A 224 -31.06 -12.05 -5.68
C GLY A 224 -29.86 -11.23 -6.15
N LEU A 225 -30.09 -10.09 -6.81
CA LEU A 225 -29.04 -9.22 -7.34
C LEU A 225 -28.70 -8.10 -6.36
N VAL A 226 -27.45 -7.67 -6.41
CA VAL A 226 -26.94 -6.53 -5.66
C VAL A 226 -27.29 -5.25 -6.39
N TRP A 227 -28.07 -4.41 -5.73
CA TRP A 227 -28.29 -3.01 -6.09
C TRP A 227 -27.22 -2.14 -5.44
N ALA A 228 -26.65 -1.20 -6.18
CA ALA A 228 -25.73 -0.21 -5.68
C ALA A 228 -26.18 1.18 -6.11
N SER A 229 -26.41 2.07 -5.16
CA SER A 229 -26.77 3.48 -5.39
C SER A 229 -26.45 4.27 -4.14
N ALA A 230 -25.79 5.41 -4.30
CA ALA A 230 -25.60 6.37 -3.23
C ALA A 230 -25.66 7.78 -3.82
N PRO A 231 -26.42 8.71 -3.19
CA PRO A 231 -26.36 10.10 -3.56
C PRO A 231 -24.92 10.61 -3.50
N ASP A 232 -24.50 11.37 -4.47
CA ASP A 232 -23.20 12.05 -4.51
C ASP A 232 -21.94 11.15 -4.44
N LYS A 233 -22.09 9.83 -4.60
CA LYS A 233 -20.98 8.87 -4.60
C LYS A 233 -21.04 7.92 -5.78
N ALA A 234 -19.88 7.67 -6.38
CA ALA A 234 -19.67 6.62 -7.37
C ALA A 234 -19.16 5.35 -6.68
N LEU A 235 -20.05 4.39 -6.42
CA LEU A 235 -19.74 3.15 -5.69
C LEU A 235 -19.03 2.08 -6.52
N THR A 236 -18.86 2.28 -7.84
CA THR A 236 -18.22 1.31 -8.72
C THR A 236 -16.75 1.69 -9.02
N TRP A 237 -16.08 0.90 -9.84
CA TRP A 237 -14.72 1.21 -10.29
C TRP A 237 -14.63 2.48 -11.15
N MET A 238 -15.75 2.90 -11.78
CA MET A 238 -15.88 4.17 -12.49
C MET A 238 -16.22 5.29 -11.50
N ASN A 239 -15.26 5.64 -10.65
CA ASN A 239 -15.48 6.54 -9.51
C ASN A 239 -14.87 7.93 -9.68
N ALA A 240 -14.62 8.35 -10.92
CA ALA A 240 -14.17 9.71 -11.19
C ALA A 240 -15.24 10.73 -10.78
N VAL A 241 -14.80 11.83 -10.16
CA VAL A 241 -15.63 12.92 -9.67
C VAL A 241 -15.13 14.22 -10.29
N ALA A 242 -16.06 15.05 -10.79
CA ALA A 242 -15.79 16.41 -11.23
C ALA A 242 -16.71 17.36 -10.46
N ASP A 243 -16.17 18.42 -9.88
CA ASP A 243 -16.90 19.42 -9.07
C ASP A 243 -17.78 18.80 -7.96
N GLY A 244 -17.30 17.72 -7.34
CA GLY A 244 -18.01 17.02 -6.28
C GLY A 244 -19.12 16.07 -6.75
N VAL A 245 -19.32 15.92 -8.06
CA VAL A 245 -20.35 15.06 -8.65
C VAL A 245 -19.70 13.90 -9.41
N PRO A 246 -20.19 12.64 -9.26
CA PRO A 246 -19.74 11.52 -10.07
C PRO A 246 -19.88 11.81 -11.56
N VAL A 247 -18.81 11.63 -12.32
CA VAL A 247 -18.82 11.81 -13.79
C VAL A 247 -19.76 10.81 -14.46
N VAL A 248 -19.82 9.60 -13.90
CA VAL A 248 -20.72 8.54 -14.34
C VAL A 248 -21.45 8.00 -13.12
N SER A 249 -22.74 8.29 -12.99
CA SER A 249 -23.60 7.59 -12.05
C SER A 249 -23.88 6.18 -12.59
N ARG A 250 -23.56 5.17 -11.81
CA ARG A 250 -23.81 3.76 -12.15
C ARG A 250 -24.76 3.13 -11.15
N ASP A 251 -25.85 3.85 -10.89
CA ASP A 251 -26.90 3.36 -10.00
C ASP A 251 -27.63 2.16 -10.62
N GLY A 252 -27.98 1.20 -9.80
CA GLY A 252 -28.72 0.03 -10.25
C GLY A 252 -28.01 -1.29 -9.96
N TYR A 253 -28.06 -2.22 -10.90
CA TYR A 253 -27.43 -3.56 -10.80
C TYR A 253 -26.16 -3.65 -11.66
N PRO A 254 -25.01 -3.16 -11.19
CA PRO A 254 -23.77 -3.21 -11.98
C PRO A 254 -23.36 -4.66 -12.22
N VAL A 255 -23.03 -4.97 -13.48
CA VAL A 255 -22.75 -6.34 -13.93
C VAL A 255 -21.56 -6.95 -13.18
N GLU A 256 -20.48 -6.20 -13.04
CA GLU A 256 -19.26 -6.66 -12.36
C GLU A 256 -19.47 -6.92 -10.86
N ILE A 257 -20.26 -6.09 -10.19
CA ILE A 257 -20.59 -6.29 -8.77
C ILE A 257 -21.44 -7.55 -8.61
N ASN A 258 -22.41 -7.75 -9.50
CA ASN A 258 -23.23 -8.97 -9.49
C ASN A 258 -22.45 -10.24 -9.85
N ALA A 259 -21.48 -10.13 -10.74
CA ALA A 259 -20.57 -11.24 -11.01
C ALA A 259 -19.72 -11.62 -9.77
N LEU A 260 -19.18 -10.63 -9.06
CA LEU A 260 -18.44 -10.84 -7.80
C LEU A 260 -19.35 -11.35 -6.68
N TRP A 261 -20.60 -10.87 -6.59
CA TRP A 261 -21.59 -11.36 -5.66
C TRP A 261 -21.91 -12.84 -5.91
N TYR A 262 -22.18 -13.21 -7.15
CA TYR A 262 -22.38 -14.59 -7.54
C TYR A 262 -21.17 -15.46 -7.12
N ASN A 263 -19.96 -15.00 -7.42
CA ASN A 263 -18.73 -15.67 -7.01
C ASN A 263 -18.60 -15.82 -5.48
N ALA A 264 -19.10 -14.86 -4.69
CA ALA A 264 -19.02 -14.89 -3.24
C ALA A 264 -20.04 -15.84 -2.59
N VAL A 265 -21.18 -16.15 -3.27
CA VAL A 265 -22.22 -17.02 -2.74
C VAL A 265 -22.11 -18.48 -3.23
N CYS A 266 -21.35 -18.74 -4.29
CA CYS A 266 -21.02 -20.08 -4.79
C CYS A 266 -19.74 -20.63 -4.17
#